data_384fa14c628400fd695055c03d9bbbc3
#
_entry.id   384fa14c628400fd695055c03d9bbbc3
#
_cell.length_a   1.000
_cell.length_b   1.000
_cell.length_c   1.000
_cell.angle_alpha   90.00
_cell.angle_beta   90.00
_cell.angle_gamma   90.00
#
_symmetry.space_group_name_H-M   'P 1'
#
loop_
_entity.id
_entity.type
_entity.pdbx_description
1 polymer ?
#
loop_
_entity_poly.entity_id
_entity_poly.type
_entity_poly.pdbx_seq_one_letter_code
_entity_poly.pdbx_strand_id
1 'polypeptide(L)'
;MSEEKTPNLKHKYGRIDLDYAAKLATTPPEQDGPIFMVNLMKYHEVAQYSNSDAPQVSGREADDKYNPASILNKIGADIVFVADVTKNHIGDEDWDRIAIVRYATRKSFIDMQQRKDFAEKHEHKAAGMKRTTIVCCRPVDEALDTRTRPQDFGLRNIVMVVRQSSDREQVLSSLPNSVGMRAEGTIIGDGRNYDTVQFVHVATEQDADALVASINGLSSGESYAMTLSASIDGITS
;
A
#
# COMPACT_ATOMS: atom_id res chain seq x y z
N MET A 1 -38.26 1.72 14.00
CA MET A 1 -36.80 1.89 14.21
C MET A 1 -36.13 0.74 13.47
N SER A 2 -35.64 0.99 12.28
CA SER A 2 -34.89 0.02 11.48
C SER A 2 -33.47 -0.02 12.01
N GLU A 3 -33.03 -1.16 12.54
CA GLU A 3 -31.62 -1.40 12.87
C GLU A 3 -30.80 -1.24 11.60
N GLU A 4 -30.01 -0.18 11.53
CA GLU A 4 -28.94 -0.07 10.53
C GLU A 4 -27.95 -1.20 10.79
N LYS A 5 -28.00 -2.21 9.91
CA LYS A 5 -27.01 -3.29 9.89
C LYS A 5 -25.64 -2.65 9.56
N THR A 6 -24.80 -2.50 10.55
CA THR A 6 -23.39 -2.20 10.37
C THR A 6 -22.79 -3.20 9.37
N PRO A 7 -22.19 -2.77 8.25
CA PRO A 7 -21.62 -3.69 7.29
C PRO A 7 -20.57 -4.56 7.96
N ASN A 8 -20.68 -5.87 7.82
CA ASN A 8 -19.71 -6.81 8.39
C ASN A 8 -18.45 -6.82 7.51
N LEU A 9 -17.60 -5.80 7.67
CA LEU A 9 -16.38 -5.56 6.91
C LEU A 9 -15.22 -6.43 7.44
N LYS A 10 -15.42 -7.74 7.56
CA LYS A 10 -14.33 -8.66 7.83
C LYS A 10 -13.60 -8.99 6.52
N HIS A 11 -12.48 -8.32 6.27
CA HIS A 11 -11.54 -8.83 5.29
C HIS A 11 -10.82 -10.05 5.84
N LYS A 12 -10.70 -11.10 5.02
CA LYS A 12 -10.00 -12.35 5.41
C LYS A 12 -8.50 -12.14 5.64
N TYR A 13 -7.93 -11.05 5.12
CA TYR A 13 -6.51 -10.79 5.04
C TYR A 13 -6.03 -9.58 5.84
N GLY A 14 -6.89 -8.99 6.66
CA GLY A 14 -6.52 -7.88 7.55
C GLY A 14 -7.70 -7.35 8.34
N ARG A 15 -7.41 -6.62 9.42
CA ARG A 15 -8.41 -5.92 10.24
C ARG A 15 -8.62 -4.52 9.68
N ILE A 16 -9.88 -4.12 9.52
CA ILE A 16 -10.23 -2.74 9.15
C ILE A 16 -10.25 -1.87 10.39
N ASP A 17 -9.64 -0.71 10.31
CA ASP A 17 -9.82 0.39 11.24
C ASP A 17 -11.12 1.14 10.87
N LEU A 18 -12.20 0.86 11.61
CA LEU A 18 -13.52 1.45 11.35
C LEU A 18 -13.57 2.94 11.65
N ASP A 19 -12.84 3.40 12.66
CA ASP A 19 -12.80 4.81 13.03
C ASP A 19 -12.08 5.61 11.94
N TYR A 20 -10.97 5.07 11.44
CA TYR A 20 -10.27 5.69 10.32
C TYR A 20 -11.07 5.61 9.01
N ALA A 21 -11.77 4.50 8.74
CA ALA A 21 -12.68 4.39 7.59
C ALA A 21 -13.79 5.44 7.65
N ALA A 22 -14.39 5.67 8.82
CA ALA A 22 -15.39 6.72 9.02
C ALA A 22 -14.80 8.11 8.76
N LYS A 23 -13.57 8.38 9.23
CA LYS A 23 -12.86 9.63 8.95
C LYS A 23 -12.65 9.85 7.46
N LEU A 24 -12.21 8.85 6.72
CA LEU A 24 -12.06 8.93 5.26
C LEU A 24 -13.39 9.24 4.56
N ALA A 25 -14.49 8.62 5.01
CA ALA A 25 -15.82 8.80 4.42
C ALA A 25 -16.44 10.16 4.72
N THR A 26 -16.07 10.79 5.84
CA THR A 26 -16.70 12.04 6.33
C THR A 26 -15.78 13.25 6.24
N THR A 27 -14.60 13.14 5.64
CA THR A 27 -13.72 14.29 5.42
C THR A 27 -14.44 15.33 4.56
N PRO A 28 -14.58 16.59 5.03
CA PRO A 28 -15.24 17.63 4.28
C PRO A 28 -14.54 17.91 2.94
N PRO A 29 -15.27 18.22 1.85
CA PRO A 29 -14.68 18.41 0.51
C PRO A 29 -13.55 19.45 0.47
N GLU A 30 -13.63 20.50 1.28
CA GLU A 30 -12.62 21.56 1.38
C GLU A 30 -11.34 21.12 2.11
N GLN A 31 -11.39 20.01 2.83
CA GLN A 31 -10.26 19.39 3.53
C GLN A 31 -9.81 18.11 2.85
N ASP A 32 -10.58 17.62 1.88
CA ASP A 32 -10.25 16.43 1.12
C ASP A 32 -9.25 16.77 0.00
N GLY A 33 -8.56 15.76 -0.47
CA GLY A 33 -7.56 15.92 -1.52
C GLY A 33 -6.83 14.61 -1.80
N PRO A 34 -5.78 14.70 -2.64
CA PRO A 34 -5.08 13.52 -3.08
C PRO A 34 -4.47 12.71 -1.95
N ILE A 35 -4.64 11.39 -2.04
CA ILE A 35 -4.04 10.42 -1.13
C ILE A 35 -3.39 9.28 -1.91
N PHE A 36 -2.41 8.66 -1.29
CA PHE A 36 -1.67 7.51 -1.80
C PHE A 36 -1.90 6.33 -0.86
N MET A 37 -2.60 5.31 -1.36
CA MET A 37 -2.85 4.07 -0.61
C MET A 37 -1.70 3.12 -0.87
N VAL A 38 -0.81 3.00 0.12
CA VAL A 38 0.36 2.12 0.10
C VAL A 38 -0.05 0.75 0.59
N ASN A 39 -0.08 -0.23 -0.31
CA ASN A 39 -0.46 -1.61 -0.03
C ASN A 39 0.79 -2.46 0.12
N LEU A 40 0.99 -3.06 1.30
CA LEU A 40 1.94 -4.14 1.55
C LEU A 40 1.16 -5.45 1.44
N MET A 41 1.62 -6.37 0.62
CA MET A 41 0.87 -7.59 0.28
C MET A 41 1.70 -8.84 0.49
N LYS A 42 1.10 -9.81 1.21
CA LYS A 42 1.57 -11.17 1.38
C LYS A 42 0.58 -12.13 0.74
N TYR A 43 1.04 -13.01 -0.10
CA TYR A 43 0.21 -13.96 -0.82
C TYR A 43 0.13 -15.33 -0.15
N HIS A 44 -0.95 -16.06 -0.42
CA HIS A 44 -1.01 -17.50 -0.22
C HIS A 44 -0.16 -18.20 -1.29
N GLU A 45 0.46 -19.33 -0.94
CA GLU A 45 1.12 -20.19 -1.93
C GLU A 45 0.13 -20.69 -2.98
N VAL A 46 -1.05 -21.12 -2.53
CA VAL A 46 -2.19 -21.50 -3.38
C VAL A 46 -3.37 -20.64 -3.01
N ALA A 47 -3.99 -20.00 -4.01
CA ALA A 47 -5.13 -19.10 -3.83
C ALA A 47 -6.33 -19.86 -3.22
N GLN A 48 -6.99 -19.22 -2.26
CA GLN A 48 -8.08 -19.81 -1.47
C GLN A 48 -9.44 -19.31 -1.94
N TYR A 49 -9.86 -19.76 -3.11
CA TYR A 49 -11.21 -19.52 -3.62
C TYR A 49 -12.25 -20.25 -2.79
N SER A 50 -13.46 -19.67 -2.68
CA SER A 50 -14.58 -20.30 -2.00
C SER A 50 -15.22 -21.43 -2.81
N ASN A 51 -15.03 -21.41 -4.14
CA ASN A 51 -15.49 -22.45 -5.05
C ASN A 51 -14.41 -23.54 -5.19
N SER A 52 -14.77 -24.80 -4.91
CA SER A 52 -13.89 -25.97 -5.04
C SER A 52 -13.44 -26.25 -6.48
N ASP A 53 -14.24 -25.80 -7.48
CA ASP A 53 -13.95 -26.00 -8.90
C ASP A 53 -13.05 -24.88 -9.48
N ALA A 54 -12.65 -23.91 -8.65
CA ALA A 54 -11.73 -22.86 -9.07
C ALA A 54 -10.34 -23.46 -9.41
N PRO A 55 -9.66 -22.89 -10.42
CA PRO A 55 -8.34 -23.38 -10.79
C PRO A 55 -7.34 -23.19 -9.64
N GLN A 56 -6.51 -24.20 -9.40
CA GLN A 56 -5.39 -24.06 -8.46
C GLN A 56 -4.32 -23.18 -9.08
N VAL A 57 -4.27 -21.94 -8.62
CA VAL A 57 -3.27 -20.94 -9.00
C VAL A 57 -2.59 -20.41 -7.74
N SER A 58 -1.44 -19.78 -7.87
CA SER A 58 -0.80 -19.10 -6.75
C SER A 58 -1.61 -17.88 -6.32
N GLY A 59 -1.42 -17.43 -5.08
CA GLY A 59 -2.04 -16.19 -4.58
C GLY A 59 -1.65 -14.98 -5.41
N ARG A 60 -0.41 -14.97 -5.92
CA ARG A 60 0.10 -13.94 -6.84
C ARG A 60 -0.67 -13.91 -8.15
N GLU A 61 -0.86 -15.05 -8.81
CA GLU A 61 -1.63 -15.15 -10.05
C GLU A 61 -3.11 -14.77 -9.85
N ALA A 62 -3.67 -15.07 -8.68
CA ALA A 62 -5.02 -14.62 -8.34
C ALA A 62 -5.09 -13.08 -8.23
N ASP A 63 -4.13 -12.44 -7.57
CA ASP A 63 -4.05 -10.98 -7.48
C ASP A 63 -3.81 -10.32 -8.86
N ASP A 64 -3.01 -10.93 -9.73
CA ASP A 64 -2.82 -10.46 -11.09
C ASP A 64 -4.13 -10.49 -11.92
N LYS A 65 -5.04 -11.45 -11.64
CA LYS A 65 -6.41 -11.48 -12.22
C LYS A 65 -7.32 -10.39 -11.66
N TYR A 66 -7.11 -9.97 -10.42
CA TYR A 66 -7.86 -8.88 -9.81
C TYR A 66 -7.77 -7.60 -10.64
N ASN A 67 -6.60 -7.24 -11.14
CA ASN A 67 -6.27 -6.08 -11.98
C ASN A 67 -7.34 -4.95 -11.96
N PRO A 68 -7.32 -4.04 -10.99
CA PRO A 68 -8.35 -3.02 -10.84
C PRO A 68 -8.18 -1.82 -11.78
N ALA A 69 -7.15 -1.79 -12.65
CA ALA A 69 -6.76 -0.61 -13.41
C ALA A 69 -7.93 0.02 -14.19
N SER A 70 -8.77 -0.80 -14.85
CA SER A 70 -9.94 -0.29 -15.60
C SER A 70 -11.00 0.36 -14.70
N ILE A 71 -11.13 -0.07 -13.45
CA ILE A 71 -12.06 0.50 -12.47
C ILE A 71 -11.47 1.78 -11.89
N LEU A 72 -10.19 1.75 -11.55
CA LEU A 72 -9.47 2.91 -11.03
C LEU A 72 -9.52 4.09 -12.01
N ASN A 73 -9.24 3.84 -13.29
CA ASN A 73 -9.31 4.88 -14.32
C ASN A 73 -10.70 5.54 -14.42
N LYS A 74 -11.79 4.78 -14.20
CA LYS A 74 -13.16 5.34 -14.23
C LYS A 74 -13.45 6.33 -13.09
N ILE A 75 -12.68 6.27 -12.02
CA ILE A 75 -12.85 7.13 -10.83
C ILE A 75 -11.70 8.14 -10.69
N GLY A 76 -10.84 8.27 -11.70
CA GLY A 76 -9.69 9.17 -11.66
C GLY A 76 -8.62 8.76 -10.66
N ALA A 77 -8.48 7.46 -10.39
CA ALA A 77 -7.42 6.89 -9.57
C ALA A 77 -6.38 6.19 -10.46
N ASP A 78 -5.12 6.24 -10.06
CA ASP A 78 -3.99 5.72 -10.82
C ASP A 78 -3.15 4.76 -9.99
N ILE A 79 -2.73 3.64 -10.62
CA ILE A 79 -1.66 2.81 -10.07
C ILE A 79 -0.35 3.53 -10.38
N VAL A 80 0.30 4.06 -9.34
CA VAL A 80 1.49 4.89 -9.49
C VAL A 80 2.79 4.17 -9.12
N PHE A 81 2.68 3.01 -8.48
CA PHE A 81 3.83 2.21 -8.10
C PHE A 81 3.44 0.73 -7.98
N VAL A 82 4.26 -0.16 -8.52
CA VAL A 82 4.18 -1.61 -8.30
C VAL A 82 5.59 -2.16 -8.25
N ALA A 83 5.91 -2.89 -7.20
CA ALA A 83 7.22 -3.51 -7.03
C ALA A 83 7.11 -4.85 -6.31
N ASP A 84 7.95 -5.80 -6.70
CA ASP A 84 8.13 -7.05 -5.99
C ASP A 84 9.17 -6.86 -4.89
N VAL A 85 8.93 -7.46 -3.72
CA VAL A 85 9.89 -7.49 -2.63
C VAL A 85 10.94 -8.55 -2.96
N THR A 86 12.20 -8.11 -3.14
CA THR A 86 13.32 -9.02 -3.40
C THR A 86 14.02 -9.45 -2.11
N LYS A 87 13.93 -8.62 -1.05
CA LYS A 87 14.50 -8.94 0.25
C LYS A 87 13.75 -8.21 1.36
N ASN A 88 13.31 -8.96 2.38
CA ASN A 88 12.83 -8.42 3.64
C ASN A 88 14.01 -8.32 4.61
N HIS A 89 14.36 -7.11 5.07
CA HIS A 89 15.48 -6.87 5.98
C HIS A 89 15.02 -6.78 7.43
N ILE A 90 13.96 -6.01 7.68
CA ILE A 90 13.39 -5.75 9.00
C ILE A 90 11.88 -5.90 8.92
N GLY A 91 11.29 -6.49 9.94
CA GLY A 91 9.86 -6.67 10.10
C GLY A 91 9.51 -8.04 10.68
N ASP A 92 8.27 -8.19 11.07
CA ASP A 92 7.67 -9.42 11.60
C ASP A 92 6.77 -10.13 10.58
N GLU A 93 6.76 -9.66 9.33
CA GLU A 93 6.10 -10.27 8.18
C GLU A 93 7.01 -10.19 6.95
N ASP A 94 6.98 -11.26 6.15
CA ASP A 94 7.66 -11.31 4.86
C ASP A 94 6.69 -10.87 3.76
N TRP A 95 6.80 -9.63 3.35
CA TRP A 95 6.00 -9.08 2.26
C TRP A 95 6.49 -9.59 0.90
N ASP A 96 5.56 -9.74 -0.06
CA ASP A 96 5.87 -10.24 -1.41
C ASP A 96 5.79 -9.12 -2.46
N ARG A 97 4.87 -8.16 -2.27
CA ARG A 97 4.65 -7.07 -3.25
C ARG A 97 4.19 -5.79 -2.56
N ILE A 98 4.58 -4.67 -3.14
CA ILE A 98 4.09 -3.34 -2.79
C ILE A 98 3.36 -2.77 -3.99
N ALA A 99 2.17 -2.18 -3.76
CA ALA A 99 1.47 -1.39 -4.76
C ALA A 99 0.97 -0.09 -4.16
N ILE A 100 1.07 1.01 -4.91
CA ILE A 100 0.54 2.31 -4.50
C ILE A 100 -0.47 2.79 -5.52
N VAL A 101 -1.67 3.10 -5.01
CA VAL A 101 -2.74 3.71 -5.80
C VAL A 101 -2.94 5.13 -5.30
N ARG A 102 -2.83 6.08 -6.23
CA ARG A 102 -3.20 7.48 -5.98
C ARG A 102 -4.69 7.66 -6.23
N TYR A 103 -5.39 8.24 -5.29
CA TYR A 103 -6.79 8.67 -5.41
C TYR A 103 -6.86 10.19 -5.37
N ALA A 104 -7.80 10.77 -6.13
CA ALA A 104 -8.01 12.23 -6.13
C ALA A 104 -8.52 12.73 -4.77
N THR A 105 -9.28 11.92 -4.04
CA THR A 105 -9.85 12.23 -2.74
C THR A 105 -9.97 10.98 -1.88
N ARG A 106 -10.09 11.15 -0.56
CA ARG A 106 -10.40 10.06 0.39
C ARG A 106 -11.76 9.47 0.08
N LYS A 107 -12.71 10.33 -0.27
CA LYS A 107 -14.06 9.91 -0.66
C LYS A 107 -14.04 8.98 -1.88
N SER A 108 -13.23 9.25 -2.89
CA SER A 108 -13.15 8.39 -4.10
C SER A 108 -12.65 6.98 -3.78
N PHE A 109 -11.78 6.82 -2.78
CA PHE A 109 -11.38 5.50 -2.27
C PHE A 109 -12.56 4.76 -1.62
N ILE A 110 -13.36 5.44 -0.80
CA ILE A 110 -14.53 4.85 -0.14
C ILE A 110 -15.61 4.49 -1.18
N ASP A 111 -15.91 5.40 -2.11
CA ASP A 111 -16.90 5.18 -3.17
C ASP A 111 -16.53 3.98 -4.04
N MET A 112 -15.24 3.75 -4.30
CA MET A 112 -14.76 2.58 -5.03
C MET A 112 -15.15 1.28 -4.33
N GLN A 113 -15.05 1.20 -3.00
CA GLN A 113 -15.36 -0.01 -2.24
C GLN A 113 -16.85 -0.41 -2.36
N GLN A 114 -17.73 0.53 -2.68
CA GLN A 114 -19.18 0.31 -2.80
C GLN A 114 -19.60 -0.11 -4.23
N ARG A 115 -18.68 -0.12 -5.19
CA ARG A 115 -19.00 -0.46 -6.59
C ARG A 115 -19.17 -1.97 -6.78
N LYS A 116 -20.20 -2.35 -7.55
CA LYS A 116 -20.46 -3.77 -7.89
C LYS A 116 -19.34 -4.37 -8.74
N ASP A 117 -18.86 -3.61 -9.77
CA ASP A 117 -17.77 -4.06 -10.65
C ASP A 117 -16.43 -4.24 -9.91
N PHE A 118 -16.24 -3.53 -8.79
CA PHE A 118 -15.13 -3.76 -7.89
C PHE A 118 -15.32 -5.04 -7.07
N ALA A 119 -16.51 -5.25 -6.51
CA ALA A 119 -16.82 -6.42 -5.69
C ALA A 119 -16.63 -7.74 -6.44
N GLU A 120 -17.01 -7.79 -7.72
CA GLU A 120 -16.84 -8.97 -8.59
C GLU A 120 -15.36 -9.36 -8.77
N LYS A 121 -14.49 -8.36 -8.97
CA LYS A 121 -13.05 -8.60 -9.09
C LYS A 121 -12.37 -8.88 -7.75
N HIS A 122 -12.93 -8.35 -6.66
CA HIS A 122 -12.35 -8.45 -5.33
C HIS A 122 -12.26 -9.91 -4.82
N GLU A 123 -13.05 -10.83 -5.37
CA GLU A 123 -12.95 -12.26 -5.07
C GLU A 123 -11.53 -12.80 -5.36
N HIS A 124 -10.92 -12.41 -6.46
CA HIS A 124 -9.57 -12.83 -6.83
C HIS A 124 -8.52 -12.30 -5.83
N LYS A 125 -8.63 -11.02 -5.45
CA LYS A 125 -7.78 -10.45 -4.41
C LYS A 125 -7.96 -11.19 -3.08
N ALA A 126 -9.21 -11.43 -2.67
CA ALA A 126 -9.51 -12.11 -1.42
C ALA A 126 -9.03 -13.57 -1.39
N ALA A 127 -9.02 -14.25 -2.55
CA ALA A 127 -8.49 -15.60 -2.67
C ALA A 127 -6.96 -15.63 -2.62
N GLY A 128 -6.30 -14.65 -3.23
CA GLY A 128 -4.83 -14.61 -3.33
C GLY A 128 -4.14 -14.08 -2.07
N MET A 129 -4.80 -13.21 -1.33
CA MET A 129 -4.20 -12.45 -0.25
C MET A 129 -4.19 -13.20 1.08
N LYS A 130 -3.00 -13.46 1.64
CA LYS A 130 -2.83 -14.02 2.98
C LYS A 130 -2.89 -12.92 4.04
N ARG A 131 -2.19 -11.80 3.79
CA ARG A 131 -2.20 -10.60 4.62
C ARG A 131 -2.03 -9.35 3.77
N THR A 132 -2.57 -8.24 4.25
CA THR A 132 -2.28 -6.93 3.69
C THR A 132 -2.25 -5.87 4.79
N THR A 133 -1.40 -4.88 4.57
CA THR A 133 -1.42 -3.62 5.31
C THR A 133 -1.60 -2.50 4.30
N ILE A 134 -2.60 -1.64 4.51
CA ILE A 134 -2.87 -0.49 3.63
C ILE A 134 -2.72 0.77 4.44
N VAL A 135 -1.68 1.54 4.14
CA VAL A 135 -1.37 2.82 4.78
C VAL A 135 -1.80 3.94 3.86
N CYS A 136 -2.68 4.81 4.35
CA CYS A 136 -3.06 6.03 3.66
C CYS A 136 -2.02 7.11 3.91
N CYS A 137 -1.43 7.65 2.85
CA CYS A 137 -0.32 8.56 2.91
C CYS A 137 -0.56 9.84 2.10
N ARG A 138 0.16 10.91 2.48
CA ARG A 138 0.37 12.10 1.67
C ARG A 138 1.87 12.31 1.45
N PRO A 139 2.30 12.73 0.24
CA PRO A 139 3.72 13.00 -0.02
C PRO A 139 4.21 14.18 0.81
N VAL A 140 5.49 14.15 1.19
CA VAL A 140 6.17 15.30 1.81
C VAL A 140 6.33 16.41 0.80
N ASP A 141 6.72 16.06 -0.43
CA ASP A 141 6.75 16.96 -1.58
C ASP A 141 5.39 16.89 -2.31
N GLU A 142 4.59 17.94 -2.17
CA GLU A 142 3.25 18.01 -2.79
C GLU A 142 3.32 18.00 -4.34
N ALA A 143 4.46 18.37 -4.95
CA ALA A 143 4.65 18.29 -6.38
C ALA A 143 4.59 16.85 -6.91
N LEU A 144 4.78 15.85 -6.06
CA LEU A 144 4.63 14.44 -6.42
C LEU A 144 3.22 14.11 -6.94
N ASP A 145 2.18 14.80 -6.47
CA ASP A 145 0.80 14.57 -6.91
C ASP A 145 0.54 15.04 -8.35
N THR A 146 1.11 16.15 -8.74
CA THR A 146 0.85 16.81 -10.03
C THR A 146 1.90 16.54 -11.09
N ARG A 147 3.02 15.93 -10.71
CA ARG A 147 4.13 15.65 -11.60
C ARG A 147 3.73 14.64 -12.69
N THR A 148 4.11 14.93 -13.95
CA THR A 148 4.02 13.96 -15.05
C THR A 148 4.92 12.77 -14.70
N ARG A 149 4.31 11.58 -14.61
CA ARG A 149 5.05 10.36 -14.28
C ARG A 149 5.67 9.78 -15.53
N PRO A 150 6.97 9.44 -15.50
CA PRO A 150 7.60 8.78 -16.63
C PRO A 150 6.96 7.41 -16.87
N GLN A 151 6.86 7.04 -18.11
CA GLN A 151 6.40 5.71 -18.56
C GLN A 151 7.56 4.70 -18.60
N ASP A 152 8.62 4.96 -17.85
CA ASP A 152 9.79 4.07 -17.82
C ASP A 152 9.55 2.94 -16.82
N PHE A 153 9.38 1.75 -17.34
CA PHE A 153 9.17 0.50 -16.61
C PHE A 153 10.48 -0.27 -16.37
N GLY A 154 11.62 0.42 -16.39
CA GLY A 154 12.91 -0.20 -16.07
C GLY A 154 12.91 -0.77 -14.65
N LEU A 155 13.46 -1.98 -14.49
CA LEU A 155 13.68 -2.57 -13.16
C LEU A 155 14.61 -1.65 -12.35
N ARG A 156 14.15 -1.23 -11.17
CA ARG A 156 14.90 -0.34 -10.29
C ARG A 156 14.94 -0.93 -8.90
N ASN A 157 16.11 -0.90 -8.28
CA ASN A 157 16.28 -1.30 -6.88
C ASN A 157 15.92 -0.12 -5.97
N ILE A 158 14.98 -0.33 -5.08
CA ILE A 158 14.48 0.68 -4.16
C ILE A 158 14.47 0.09 -2.76
N VAL A 159 15.02 0.79 -1.79
CA VAL A 159 14.79 0.48 -0.38
C VAL A 159 13.55 1.23 0.07
N MET A 160 12.55 0.48 0.56
CA MET A 160 11.36 1.02 1.20
C MET A 160 11.46 0.84 2.71
N VAL A 161 11.16 1.91 3.44
CA VAL A 161 11.11 1.89 4.91
C VAL A 161 9.77 2.40 5.38
N VAL A 162 9.07 1.61 6.20
CA VAL A 162 7.79 1.95 6.84
C VAL A 162 8.02 1.97 8.34
N ARG A 163 7.63 3.05 9.03
CA ARG A 163 7.92 3.21 10.47
C ARG A 163 6.76 3.76 11.25
N GLN A 164 6.65 3.26 12.50
CA GLN A 164 5.98 3.98 13.58
C GLN A 164 6.99 4.94 14.22
N SER A 165 6.56 6.13 14.61
CA SER A 165 7.41 7.11 15.29
C SER A 165 6.60 8.16 16.02
N SER A 166 7.04 8.54 17.20
CA SER A 166 6.51 9.70 17.91
C SER A 166 6.98 11.04 17.32
N ASP A 167 8.08 11.05 16.55
CA ASP A 167 8.61 12.23 15.84
C ASP A 167 8.75 11.94 14.34
N ARG A 168 7.65 12.12 13.65
CA ARG A 168 7.52 11.89 12.20
C ARG A 168 8.52 12.73 11.39
N GLU A 169 8.66 14.00 11.72
CA GLU A 169 9.49 14.93 10.94
C GLU A 169 11.00 14.62 11.11
N GLN A 170 11.41 14.25 12.32
CA GLN A 170 12.77 13.79 12.56
C GLN A 170 13.07 12.53 11.73
N VAL A 171 12.12 11.57 11.71
CA VAL A 171 12.26 10.33 10.94
C VAL A 171 12.36 10.63 9.44
N LEU A 172 11.50 11.49 8.91
CA LEU A 172 11.55 11.87 7.49
C LEU A 172 12.86 12.55 7.11
N SER A 173 13.38 13.43 7.97
CA SER A 173 14.66 14.13 7.74
C SER A 173 15.89 13.23 7.92
N SER A 174 15.76 12.12 8.66
CA SER A 174 16.87 11.20 8.95
C SER A 174 17.34 10.39 7.73
N LEU A 175 16.55 10.34 6.67
CA LEU A 175 16.86 9.60 5.44
C LEU A 175 16.91 10.58 4.26
N PRO A 176 18.03 11.27 4.04
CA PRO A 176 18.15 12.25 2.97
C PRO A 176 18.06 11.59 1.59
N ASN A 177 17.62 12.36 0.59
CA ASN A 177 17.38 11.90 -0.78
C ASN A 177 16.29 10.80 -0.91
N SER A 178 15.48 10.64 0.13
CA SER A 178 14.30 9.77 0.05
C SER A 178 13.09 10.52 -0.50
N VAL A 179 12.24 9.80 -1.22
CA VAL A 179 10.85 10.22 -1.42
C VAL A 179 10.07 9.84 -0.17
N GLY A 180 9.71 10.84 0.62
CA GLY A 180 9.02 10.66 1.89
C GLY A 180 7.51 10.85 1.77
N MET A 181 6.76 10.06 2.55
CA MET A 181 5.32 10.20 2.71
C MET A 181 4.95 10.23 4.20
N ARG A 182 4.03 11.12 4.57
CA ARG A 182 3.38 11.15 5.87
C ARG A 182 2.17 10.25 5.85
N ALA A 183 2.12 9.27 6.74
CA ALA A 183 0.92 8.45 6.90
C ALA A 183 -0.15 9.22 7.69
N GLU A 184 -1.40 9.08 7.27
CA GLU A 184 -2.58 9.62 7.95
C GLU A 184 -3.28 8.56 8.81
N GLY A 185 -3.09 7.30 8.50
CA GLY A 185 -3.61 6.16 9.21
C GLY A 185 -3.47 4.86 8.40
N THR A 186 -3.64 3.75 9.08
CA THR A 186 -3.65 2.41 8.48
C THR A 186 -5.09 1.91 8.41
N ILE A 187 -5.65 1.86 7.18
CA ILE A 187 -7.08 1.48 7.01
C ILE A 187 -7.32 -0.02 7.12
N ILE A 188 -6.35 -0.82 6.70
CA ILE A 188 -6.38 -2.29 6.82
C ILE A 188 -5.01 -2.74 7.28
N GLY A 189 -4.96 -3.66 8.24
CA GLY A 189 -3.70 -4.22 8.74
C GLY A 189 -3.91 -5.12 9.95
N ASP A 190 -2.94 -5.16 10.81
CA ASP A 190 -2.94 -5.92 12.08
C ASP A 190 -3.37 -5.08 13.30
N GLY A 191 -3.70 -3.82 13.10
CA GLY A 191 -4.10 -2.86 14.13
C GLY A 191 -2.99 -1.85 14.46
N ARG A 192 -1.79 -1.98 13.88
CA ARG A 192 -0.73 -0.98 14.00
C ARG A 192 -1.02 0.21 13.09
N ASN A 193 -0.63 1.41 13.56
CA ASN A 193 -0.61 2.61 12.74
C ASN A 193 0.83 2.99 12.43
N TYR A 194 1.11 3.26 11.18
CA TYR A 194 2.42 3.75 10.73
C TYR A 194 2.37 5.27 10.54
N ASP A 195 3.52 5.92 10.67
CA ASP A 195 3.66 7.37 10.63
C ASP A 195 4.38 7.85 9.36
N THR A 196 5.30 7.04 8.84
CA THR A 196 6.10 7.40 7.66
C THR A 196 6.29 6.22 6.71
N VAL A 197 6.35 6.55 5.42
CA VAL A 197 6.83 5.65 4.36
C VAL A 197 7.87 6.41 3.55
N GLN A 198 9.05 5.81 3.36
CA GLN A 198 10.16 6.42 2.62
C GLN A 198 10.73 5.46 1.59
N PHE A 199 11.15 6.00 0.45
CA PHE A 199 11.72 5.24 -0.66
C PHE A 199 13.05 5.85 -1.06
N VAL A 200 14.07 5.02 -1.24
CA VAL A 200 15.43 5.43 -1.66
C VAL A 200 15.89 4.55 -2.80
N HIS A 201 16.31 5.16 -3.90
CA HIS A 201 16.99 4.43 -4.97
C HIS A 201 18.35 3.94 -4.51
N VAL A 202 18.68 2.71 -4.86
CA VAL A 202 19.99 2.11 -4.64
C VAL A 202 20.49 1.44 -5.93
N ALA A 203 21.81 1.45 -6.13
CA ALA A 203 22.39 0.89 -7.36
C ALA A 203 22.44 -0.65 -7.30
N THR A 204 22.72 -1.22 -6.14
CA THR A 204 22.93 -2.65 -5.94
C THR A 204 22.23 -3.17 -4.68
N GLU A 205 22.07 -4.49 -4.57
CA GLU A 205 21.60 -5.12 -3.33
C GLU A 205 22.54 -4.86 -2.15
N GLN A 206 23.86 -4.78 -2.40
CA GLN A 206 24.83 -4.48 -1.36
C GLN A 206 24.64 -3.05 -0.82
N ASP A 207 24.31 -2.08 -1.70
CA ASP A 207 23.98 -0.73 -1.28
C ASP A 207 22.69 -0.70 -0.45
N ALA A 208 21.72 -1.55 -0.79
CA ALA A 208 20.49 -1.70 0.00
C ALA A 208 20.81 -2.23 1.41
N ASP A 209 21.63 -3.27 1.53
CA ASP A 209 22.04 -3.83 2.82
C ASP A 209 22.76 -2.77 3.67
N ALA A 210 23.72 -2.04 3.06
CA ALA A 210 24.46 -1.00 3.73
C ALA A 210 23.56 0.16 4.18
N LEU A 211 22.62 0.57 3.32
CA LEU A 211 21.64 1.61 3.65
C LEU A 211 20.80 1.21 4.84
N VAL A 212 20.17 0.02 4.81
CA VAL A 212 19.31 -0.45 5.90
C VAL A 212 20.10 -0.57 7.21
N ALA A 213 21.31 -1.10 7.15
CA ALA A 213 22.19 -1.20 8.33
C ALA A 213 22.56 0.17 8.92
N SER A 214 22.53 1.24 8.14
CA SER A 214 22.84 2.61 8.59
C SER A 214 21.66 3.32 9.24
N ILE A 215 20.42 2.83 9.06
CA ILE A 215 19.21 3.48 9.58
C ILE A 215 19.04 3.12 11.05
N ASN A 216 19.10 4.13 11.91
CA ASN A 216 18.86 3.96 13.34
C ASN A 216 17.38 3.81 13.68
N GLY A 217 17.08 3.07 14.76
CA GLY A 217 15.72 2.97 15.32
C GLY A 217 14.77 2.07 14.55
N LEU A 218 15.28 1.20 13.65
CA LEU A 218 14.47 0.16 13.06
C LEU A 218 14.30 -1.01 14.03
N SER A 219 13.06 -1.43 14.27
CA SER A 219 12.73 -2.60 15.07
C SER A 219 11.65 -3.44 14.41
N SER A 220 11.73 -4.75 14.56
CA SER A 220 10.83 -5.70 13.89
C SER A 220 9.34 -5.50 14.24
N GLY A 221 9.03 -4.98 15.44
CA GLY A 221 7.65 -4.73 15.86
C GLY A 221 7.08 -3.38 15.42
N GLU A 222 7.93 -2.44 14.98
CA GLU A 222 7.54 -1.04 14.71
C GLU A 222 7.86 -0.59 13.29
N SER A 223 8.64 -1.40 12.57
CA SER A 223 9.16 -1.01 11.26
C SER A 223 9.17 -2.17 10.28
N TYR A 224 9.10 -1.80 9.01
CA TYR A 224 9.48 -2.66 7.89
C TYR A 224 10.57 -1.97 7.09
N ALA A 225 11.59 -2.72 6.68
CA ALA A 225 12.58 -2.30 5.70
C ALA A 225 12.77 -3.42 4.69
N MET A 226 12.64 -3.11 3.41
CA MET A 226 12.69 -4.10 2.33
C MET A 226 13.31 -3.53 1.07
N THR A 227 13.99 -4.37 0.31
CA THR A 227 14.44 -4.06 -1.05
C THR A 227 13.37 -4.47 -2.05
N LEU A 228 13.09 -3.59 -2.99
CA LEU A 228 12.05 -3.71 -4.00
C LEU A 228 12.65 -3.68 -5.39
N SER A 229 12.05 -4.46 -6.31
CA SER A 229 12.27 -4.36 -7.75
C SER A 229 11.01 -3.80 -8.40
N ALA A 230 11.03 -2.54 -8.80
CA ALA A 230 9.86 -1.85 -9.32
C ALA A 230 9.62 -2.18 -10.79
N SER A 231 8.37 -2.55 -11.12
CA SER A 231 7.86 -2.68 -12.49
C SER A 231 7.06 -1.46 -12.94
N ILE A 232 6.50 -0.70 -11.99
CA ILE A 232 5.88 0.62 -12.21
C ILE A 232 6.46 1.55 -11.14
N ASP A 233 7.10 2.64 -11.56
CA ASP A 233 7.65 3.64 -10.66
C ASP A 233 7.31 5.06 -11.12
N GLY A 234 6.20 5.58 -10.61
CA GLY A 234 5.79 6.97 -10.73
C GLY A 234 5.99 7.76 -9.42
N ILE A 235 6.76 7.21 -8.47
CA ILE A 235 6.98 7.79 -7.15
C ILE A 235 8.41 8.31 -7.03
N THR A 236 9.39 7.46 -7.35
CA THR A 236 10.80 7.76 -7.05
C THR A 236 11.58 8.25 -8.27
N SER A 237 10.99 8.18 -9.46
CA SER A 237 11.61 8.60 -10.75
C SER A 237 11.41 10.06 -11.05
#